data_09aa4362d2c533e4e5b03f2a0ab6d050
#
_entry.id   09aa4362d2c533e4e5b03f2a0ab6d050
#
_cell.length_a   1.000
_cell.length_b   1.000
_cell.length_c   1.000
_cell.angle_alpha   90.00
_cell.angle_beta   90.00
_cell.angle_gamma   90.00
#
_symmetry.space_group_name_H-M   'P 1'
#
loop_
_entity.id
_entity.type
_entity.pdbx_description
1 polymer ?
#
loop_
_entity_poly.entity_id
_entity_poly.type
_entity_poly.pdbx_seq_one_letter_code
_entity_poly.pdbx_strand_id
1 'polypeptide(L)'
;EITTRLVGSEMCIRDRMYAEEYADFLGGNVSNVTSLKNFIANYIFIGHVADICQIVLYLLATMSIVDLLNTNGCFDFISEWITTRNSKRLLWMVAFITYVLSANLDNLTTALMMFAIVRQLLPGSRFRMYYGAVIVIAANAGGCLTVIGDVSTLMLWVKGAVTPSSFSGAMFLPSIVAVAIPTYLISRKLPEQMDINTCLLYTSPSPRDA
;
A
#
# COMPACT_ATOMS: atom_id res chain seq x y z
N GLU A 1 -17.31 24.12 19.54
CA GLU A 1 -17.75 23.29 20.71
C GLU A 1 -17.59 21.78 20.47
N ILE A 2 -17.86 21.26 19.26
CA ILE A 2 -17.66 19.84 18.90
C ILE A 2 -16.17 19.47 18.84
N THR A 3 -15.34 20.32 18.26
CA THR A 3 -13.87 20.11 18.14
C THR A 3 -13.19 20.09 19.52
N THR A 4 -13.61 20.92 20.46
CA THR A 4 -13.05 20.97 21.82
C THR A 4 -13.42 19.71 22.63
N ARG A 5 -14.60 19.12 22.41
CA ARG A 5 -15.00 17.87 23.05
C ARG A 5 -14.24 16.66 22.49
N LEU A 6 -13.99 16.62 21.18
CA LEU A 6 -13.19 15.55 20.55
C LEU A 6 -11.75 15.57 21.05
N VAL A 7 -11.11 16.74 21.06
CA VAL A 7 -9.74 16.89 21.59
C VAL A 7 -9.66 16.52 23.08
N GLY A 8 -10.67 16.87 23.86
CA GLY A 8 -10.74 16.46 25.26
C GLY A 8 -10.90 14.96 25.46
N SER A 9 -11.70 14.27 24.63
CA SER A 9 -11.86 12.82 24.70
C SER A 9 -10.62 12.05 24.28
N GLU A 10 -9.91 12.49 23.24
CA GLU A 10 -8.65 11.90 22.81
C GLU A 10 -7.54 12.08 23.85
N MET A 11 -7.48 13.25 24.50
CA MET A 11 -6.56 13.48 25.61
C MET A 11 -6.85 12.56 26.80
N CYS A 12 -8.12 12.39 27.19
CA CYS A 12 -8.50 11.49 28.28
C CYS A 12 -8.20 10.01 27.97
N ILE A 13 -8.41 9.57 26.74
CA ILE A 13 -8.08 8.20 26.33
C ILE A 13 -6.57 7.97 26.40
N ARG A 14 -5.78 8.90 25.86
CA ARG A 14 -4.33 8.84 25.88
C ARG A 14 -3.77 8.88 27.30
N ASP A 15 -4.27 9.77 28.15
CA ASP A 15 -3.82 9.88 29.53
C ASP A 15 -4.13 8.61 30.35
N ARG A 16 -5.26 7.95 30.06
CA ARG A 16 -5.62 6.68 30.72
C ARG A 16 -4.73 5.52 30.26
N MET A 17 -4.43 5.42 28.99
CA MET A 17 -3.51 4.39 28.47
C MET A 17 -2.11 4.53 29.10
N TYR A 18 -1.58 5.74 29.19
CA TYR A 18 -0.27 5.97 29.82
C TYR A 18 -0.29 5.85 31.34
N ALA A 19 -1.43 6.05 31.99
CA ALA A 19 -1.54 5.87 33.42
C ALA A 19 -1.42 4.39 33.85
N GLU A 20 -1.99 3.47 33.05
CA GLU A 20 -1.85 2.02 33.31
C GLU A 20 -0.40 1.57 33.09
N GLU A 21 0.22 1.92 31.96
CA GLU A 21 1.62 1.62 31.69
C GLU A 21 2.58 2.23 32.71
N TYR A 22 2.27 3.43 33.22
CA TYR A 22 3.06 4.08 34.26
C TYR A 22 2.90 3.40 35.62
N ALA A 23 1.72 2.94 35.98
CA ALA A 23 1.45 2.18 37.18
C ALA A 23 2.19 0.83 37.17
N ASP A 24 2.22 0.14 36.04
CA ASP A 24 2.97 -1.10 35.85
C ASP A 24 4.48 -0.88 35.96
N PHE A 25 5.01 0.20 35.37
CA PHE A 25 6.42 0.56 35.43
C PHE A 25 6.88 0.83 36.88
N LEU A 26 6.04 1.42 37.69
CA LEU A 26 6.36 1.76 39.09
C LEU A 26 6.18 0.60 40.07
N GLY A 27 5.57 -0.51 39.65
CA GLY A 27 5.31 -1.64 40.56
C GLY A 27 4.56 -1.23 41.82
N GLY A 28 3.70 -0.23 41.74
CA GLY A 28 2.88 0.27 42.83
C GLY A 28 3.56 1.26 43.81
N ASN A 29 4.81 1.65 43.61
CA ASN A 29 5.51 2.64 44.47
C ASN A 29 5.69 3.97 43.74
N VAL A 30 4.76 4.87 43.92
CA VAL A 30 4.78 6.22 43.33
C VAL A 30 5.37 7.22 44.29
N SER A 31 6.55 7.76 44.01
CA SER A 31 6.93 9.00 44.71
C SER A 31 8.11 9.83 44.20
N ASN A 32 8.52 9.74 42.94
CA ASN A 32 9.59 10.64 42.50
C ASN A 32 9.35 11.21 41.09
N VAL A 33 9.44 12.55 40.97
CA VAL A 33 9.43 13.29 39.67
C VAL A 33 10.51 12.79 38.69
N THR A 34 11.62 12.26 39.21
CA THR A 34 12.71 11.66 38.46
C THR A 34 12.26 10.36 37.76
N SER A 35 11.45 9.55 38.42
CA SER A 35 10.87 8.32 37.85
C SER A 35 9.90 8.65 36.73
N LEU A 36 9.07 9.68 36.85
CA LEU A 36 8.17 10.16 35.82
C LEU A 36 8.93 10.66 34.58
N LYS A 37 10.00 11.43 34.76
CA LYS A 37 10.86 11.91 33.67
C LYS A 37 11.52 10.74 32.93
N ASN A 38 12.03 9.76 33.66
CA ASN A 38 12.64 8.55 33.06
C ASN A 38 11.61 7.69 32.31
N PHE A 39 10.39 7.57 32.84
CA PHE A 39 9.29 6.88 32.16
C PHE A 39 8.93 7.57 30.83
N ILE A 40 8.73 8.90 30.87
CA ILE A 40 8.41 9.66 29.66
C ILE A 40 9.55 9.57 28.65
N ALA A 41 10.81 9.71 29.07
CA ALA A 41 11.95 9.69 28.18
C ALA A 41 12.24 8.31 27.60
N ASN A 42 12.23 7.26 28.41
CA ASN A 42 12.68 5.93 28.00
C ASN A 42 11.54 5.04 27.52
N TYR A 43 10.35 5.14 28.08
CA TYR A 43 9.24 4.26 27.76
C TYR A 43 8.34 4.86 26.68
N ILE A 44 7.92 6.11 26.86
CA ILE A 44 7.02 6.75 25.91
C ILE A 44 7.79 7.25 24.69
N PHE A 45 8.81 8.09 24.90
CA PHE A 45 9.49 8.75 23.78
C PHE A 45 10.34 7.76 22.99
N ILE A 46 11.23 7.01 23.63
CA ILE A 46 12.12 6.05 22.97
C ILE A 46 11.32 4.89 22.37
N GLY A 47 10.31 4.37 23.07
CA GLY A 47 9.44 3.31 22.56
C GLY A 47 8.72 3.71 21.28
N HIS A 48 8.03 4.85 21.27
CA HIS A 48 7.33 5.32 20.06
C HIS A 48 8.28 5.71 18.94
N VAL A 49 9.44 6.30 19.23
CA VAL A 49 10.45 6.59 18.21
C VAL A 49 11.01 5.30 17.62
N ALA A 50 11.24 4.27 18.44
CA ALA A 50 11.70 2.97 17.95
C ALA A 50 10.70 2.31 17.00
N ASP A 51 9.40 2.32 17.34
CA ASP A 51 8.34 1.80 16.48
C ASP A 51 8.28 2.55 15.14
N ILE A 52 8.34 3.87 15.16
CA ILE A 52 8.34 4.70 13.94
C ILE A 52 9.60 4.43 13.11
N CYS A 53 10.78 4.37 13.73
CA CYS A 53 12.04 4.08 13.05
C CYS A 53 12.02 2.71 12.38
N GLN A 54 11.47 1.70 13.03
CA GLN A 54 11.33 0.35 12.46
C GLN A 54 10.50 0.38 11.16
N ILE A 55 9.37 1.08 11.16
CA ILE A 55 8.50 1.21 9.99
C ILE A 55 9.20 2.00 8.88
N VAL A 56 9.86 3.12 9.20
CA VAL A 56 10.58 3.94 8.23
C VAL A 56 11.73 3.16 7.60
N LEU A 57 12.52 2.44 8.38
CA LEU A 57 13.62 1.60 7.87
C LEU A 57 13.10 0.47 6.98
N TYR A 58 11.98 -0.16 7.35
CA TYR A 58 11.34 -1.18 6.52
C TYR A 58 10.91 -0.59 5.16
N LEU A 59 10.23 0.58 5.17
CA LEU A 59 9.78 1.24 3.94
C LEU A 59 10.96 1.66 3.05
N LEU A 60 12.03 2.21 3.63
CA LEU A 60 13.23 2.57 2.87
C LEU A 60 13.89 1.34 2.24
N ALA A 61 13.97 0.23 2.98
CA ALA A 61 14.56 -1.01 2.46
C ALA A 61 13.70 -1.59 1.33
N THR A 62 12.38 -1.69 1.51
CA THR A 62 11.48 -2.24 0.48
C THR A 62 11.44 -1.36 -0.76
N MET A 63 11.34 -0.03 -0.63
CA MET A 63 11.40 0.90 -1.75
C MET A 63 12.72 0.80 -2.52
N SER A 64 13.85 0.68 -1.82
CA SER A 64 15.18 0.52 -2.47
C SER A 64 15.28 -0.79 -3.25
N ILE A 65 14.75 -1.89 -2.71
CA ILE A 65 14.72 -3.19 -3.39
C ILE A 65 13.84 -3.12 -4.65
N VAL A 66 12.64 -2.53 -4.53
CA VAL A 66 11.71 -2.43 -5.66
C VAL A 66 12.27 -1.52 -6.75
N ASP A 67 12.92 -0.41 -6.39
CA ASP A 67 13.57 0.49 -7.35
C ASP A 67 14.72 -0.22 -8.08
N LEU A 68 15.54 -1.00 -7.36
CA LEU A 68 16.58 -1.82 -7.94
C LEU A 68 16.03 -2.87 -8.91
N LEU A 69 14.95 -3.55 -8.57
CA LEU A 69 14.27 -4.51 -9.43
C LEU A 69 13.70 -3.84 -10.69
N ASN A 70 13.09 -2.66 -10.53
CA ASN A 70 12.54 -1.90 -11.65
C ASN A 70 13.65 -1.41 -12.60
N THR A 71 14.76 -0.93 -12.07
CA THR A 71 15.90 -0.46 -12.87
C THR A 71 16.56 -1.61 -13.67
N ASN A 72 16.54 -2.82 -13.13
CA ASN A 72 17.05 -4.02 -13.81
C ASN A 72 16.03 -4.68 -14.76
N GLY A 73 14.88 -4.06 -15.01
CA GLY A 73 13.88 -4.58 -15.95
C GLY A 73 13.17 -5.84 -15.47
N CYS A 74 13.21 -6.13 -14.16
CA CYS A 74 12.54 -7.31 -13.61
C CYS A 74 11.01 -7.31 -13.82
N PHE A 75 10.42 -6.17 -14.14
CA PHE A 75 8.98 -6.03 -14.40
C PHE A 75 8.63 -5.92 -15.88
N ASP A 76 9.61 -6.01 -16.79
CA ASP A 76 9.36 -5.90 -18.24
C ASP A 76 8.47 -7.03 -18.76
N PHE A 77 8.50 -8.21 -18.11
CA PHE A 77 7.61 -9.32 -18.45
C PHE A 77 6.11 -8.96 -18.29
N ILE A 78 5.78 -7.99 -17.43
CA ILE A 78 4.39 -7.55 -17.25
C ILE A 78 3.89 -6.87 -18.54
N SER A 79 4.74 -6.08 -19.16
CA SER A 79 4.41 -5.41 -20.43
C SER A 79 4.25 -6.42 -21.57
N GLU A 80 5.01 -7.52 -21.59
CA GLU A 80 4.87 -8.59 -22.56
C GLU A 80 3.56 -9.39 -22.42
N TRP A 81 3.10 -9.58 -21.17
CA TRP A 81 1.81 -10.24 -20.92
C TRP A 81 0.62 -9.40 -21.36
N ILE A 82 0.78 -8.07 -21.40
CA ILE A 82 -0.27 -7.11 -21.76
C ILE A 82 -0.32 -6.88 -23.28
N THR A 83 -0.43 -7.93 -24.09
CA THR A 83 -0.46 -7.83 -25.56
C THR A 83 -1.87 -7.85 -26.19
N THR A 84 -2.92 -7.77 -25.40
CA THR A 84 -4.29 -7.95 -25.83
C THR A 84 -4.91 -6.67 -26.40
N ARG A 85 -5.38 -6.69 -27.65
CA ARG A 85 -6.09 -5.57 -28.30
C ARG A 85 -7.52 -5.33 -27.80
N ASN A 86 -8.08 -6.26 -27.04
CA ASN A 86 -9.44 -6.13 -26.50
C ASN A 86 -9.41 -5.31 -25.20
N SER A 87 -10.02 -4.11 -25.21
CA SER A 87 -10.04 -3.17 -24.08
C SER A 87 -10.54 -3.79 -22.78
N LYS A 88 -11.59 -4.60 -22.86
CA LYS A 88 -12.19 -5.21 -21.66
C LYS A 88 -11.25 -6.24 -21.04
N ARG A 89 -10.63 -7.09 -21.89
CA ARG A 89 -9.63 -8.07 -21.40
C ARG A 89 -8.41 -7.37 -20.84
N LEU A 90 -7.93 -6.32 -21.50
CA LEU A 90 -6.82 -5.50 -21.01
C LEU A 90 -7.11 -4.92 -19.62
N LEU A 91 -8.32 -4.38 -19.41
CA LEU A 91 -8.71 -3.82 -18.12
C LEU A 91 -8.66 -4.88 -17.00
N TRP A 92 -9.22 -6.06 -17.24
CA TRP A 92 -9.19 -7.15 -16.27
C TRP A 92 -7.78 -7.68 -16.00
N MET A 93 -6.93 -7.77 -17.04
CA MET A 93 -5.53 -8.16 -16.88
C MET A 93 -4.77 -7.13 -16.03
N VAL A 94 -4.91 -5.84 -16.34
CA VAL A 94 -4.31 -4.76 -15.56
C VAL A 94 -4.78 -4.80 -14.12
N ALA A 95 -6.09 -4.96 -13.87
CA ALA A 95 -6.64 -5.06 -12.53
C ALA A 95 -6.05 -6.26 -11.76
N PHE A 96 -6.00 -7.44 -12.38
CA PHE A 96 -5.49 -8.65 -11.76
C PHE A 96 -3.99 -8.57 -11.44
N ILE A 97 -3.19 -8.13 -12.42
CA ILE A 97 -1.74 -7.96 -12.22
C ILE A 97 -1.47 -6.94 -11.12
N THR A 98 -2.15 -5.79 -11.15
CA THR A 98 -2.01 -4.75 -10.11
C THR A 98 -2.37 -5.30 -8.73
N TYR A 99 -3.46 -6.05 -8.62
CA TYR A 99 -3.91 -6.65 -7.37
C TYR A 99 -2.88 -7.63 -6.79
N VAL A 100 -2.35 -8.53 -7.62
CA VAL A 100 -1.36 -9.53 -7.19
C VAL A 100 -0.02 -8.88 -6.83
N LEU A 101 0.44 -7.91 -7.62
CA LEU A 101 1.67 -7.20 -7.31
C LEU A 101 1.54 -6.42 -6.00
N SER A 102 0.45 -5.69 -5.81
CA SER A 102 0.23 -4.88 -4.61
C SER A 102 0.07 -5.70 -3.34
N ALA A 103 -0.34 -6.95 -3.44
CA ALA A 103 -0.35 -7.86 -2.29
C ALA A 103 1.06 -8.24 -1.80
N ASN A 104 2.08 -8.11 -2.66
CA ASN A 104 3.48 -8.47 -2.36
C ASN A 104 4.41 -7.25 -2.27
N LEU A 105 4.09 -6.19 -3.01
CA LEU A 105 4.77 -4.90 -2.98
C LEU A 105 3.86 -3.89 -2.29
N ASP A 106 4.37 -2.69 -2.03
CA ASP A 106 3.51 -1.62 -1.52
C ASP A 106 2.54 -1.11 -2.61
N ASN A 107 1.39 -0.62 -2.16
CA ASN A 107 0.32 -0.15 -3.04
C ASN A 107 0.73 1.08 -3.87
N LEU A 108 1.55 1.99 -3.31
CA LEU A 108 1.98 3.20 -3.99
C LEU A 108 2.93 2.89 -5.16
N THR A 109 3.97 2.11 -4.90
CA THR A 109 4.95 1.72 -5.93
C THR A 109 4.30 0.91 -7.05
N THR A 110 3.44 -0.04 -6.68
CA THR A 110 2.66 -0.83 -7.65
C THR A 110 1.78 0.07 -8.52
N ALA A 111 1.06 1.01 -7.93
CA ALA A 111 0.21 1.93 -8.67
C ALA A 111 1.03 2.79 -9.66
N LEU A 112 2.14 3.38 -9.21
CA LEU A 112 3.01 4.21 -10.05
C LEU A 112 3.59 3.42 -11.24
N MET A 113 4.06 2.20 -10.99
CA MET A 113 4.60 1.31 -12.03
C MET A 113 3.52 0.95 -13.06
N MET A 114 2.35 0.53 -12.61
CA MET A 114 1.24 0.19 -13.51
C MET A 114 0.70 1.40 -14.29
N PHE A 115 0.71 2.59 -13.69
CA PHE A 115 0.42 3.84 -14.40
C PHE A 115 1.43 4.12 -15.51
N ALA A 116 2.72 3.90 -15.27
CA ALA A 116 3.75 4.09 -16.28
C ALA A 116 3.54 3.16 -17.47
N ILE A 117 3.26 1.88 -17.21
CA ILE A 117 2.96 0.87 -18.24
C ILE A 117 1.70 1.25 -19.04
N VAL A 118 0.59 1.56 -18.37
CA VAL A 118 -0.66 1.92 -19.07
C VAL A 118 -0.51 3.25 -19.84
N ARG A 119 0.31 4.18 -19.36
CA ARG A 119 0.60 5.42 -20.08
C ARG A 119 1.34 5.18 -21.40
N GLN A 120 2.23 4.20 -21.44
CA GLN A 120 2.93 3.79 -22.66
C GLN A 120 2.00 3.07 -23.64
N LEU A 121 1.15 2.16 -23.13
CA LEU A 121 0.21 1.37 -23.95
C LEU A 121 -0.90 2.21 -24.57
N LEU A 122 -1.38 3.25 -23.89
CA LEU A 122 -2.53 4.07 -24.28
C LEU A 122 -2.17 5.56 -24.40
N PRO A 123 -1.29 5.96 -25.32
CA PRO A 123 -0.93 7.36 -25.50
C PRO A 123 -2.14 8.18 -26.01
N GLY A 124 -2.48 9.27 -25.30
CA GLY A 124 -3.52 10.21 -25.73
C GLY A 124 -4.97 9.75 -25.59
N SER A 125 -5.23 8.56 -25.10
CA SER A 125 -6.58 8.02 -24.98
C SER A 125 -7.34 8.63 -23.79
N ARG A 126 -8.61 9.05 -24.03
CA ARG A 126 -9.53 9.45 -22.94
C ARG A 126 -9.82 8.31 -21.97
N PHE A 127 -9.69 7.07 -22.42
CA PHE A 127 -9.97 5.87 -21.63
C PHE A 127 -8.86 5.58 -20.62
N ARG A 128 -7.66 6.17 -20.75
CA ARG A 128 -6.57 6.04 -19.78
C ARG A 128 -6.99 6.36 -18.34
N MET A 129 -7.93 7.28 -18.17
CA MET A 129 -8.47 7.62 -16.86
C MET A 129 -9.24 6.46 -16.20
N TYR A 130 -9.95 5.66 -16.98
CA TYR A 130 -10.66 4.48 -16.47
C TYR A 130 -9.68 3.38 -16.02
N TYR A 131 -8.62 3.15 -16.78
CA TYR A 131 -7.56 2.23 -16.38
C TYR A 131 -6.86 2.73 -15.12
N GLY A 132 -6.60 4.04 -15.03
CA GLY A 132 -6.03 4.65 -13.85
C GLY A 132 -6.88 4.45 -12.60
N ALA A 133 -8.19 4.66 -12.71
CA ALA A 133 -9.10 4.42 -11.60
C ALA A 133 -9.08 2.95 -11.13
N VAL A 134 -9.06 1.99 -12.07
CA VAL A 134 -8.98 0.56 -11.74
C VAL A 134 -7.64 0.21 -11.10
N ILE A 135 -6.52 0.78 -11.57
CA ILE A 135 -5.19 0.57 -10.96
C ILE A 135 -5.21 1.00 -9.50
N VAL A 136 -5.73 2.20 -9.20
CA VAL A 136 -5.77 2.69 -7.81
C VAL A 136 -6.62 1.78 -6.92
N ILE A 137 -7.80 1.37 -7.41
CA ILE A 137 -8.68 0.47 -6.64
C ILE A 137 -8.02 -0.90 -6.44
N ALA A 138 -7.42 -1.47 -7.49
CA ALA A 138 -6.77 -2.77 -7.43
C ALA A 138 -5.51 -2.75 -6.54
N ALA A 139 -4.72 -1.67 -6.60
CA ALA A 139 -3.55 -1.51 -5.76
C ALA A 139 -3.92 -1.42 -4.27
N ASN A 140 -4.90 -0.61 -3.91
CA ASN A 140 -5.34 -0.52 -2.52
C ASN A 140 -5.99 -1.81 -2.01
N ALA A 141 -6.83 -2.44 -2.82
CA ALA A 141 -7.47 -3.69 -2.42
C ALA A 141 -6.47 -4.86 -2.33
N GLY A 142 -5.47 -4.91 -3.23
CA GLY A 142 -4.37 -5.87 -3.16
C GLY A 142 -3.47 -5.64 -1.94
N GLY A 143 -3.13 -4.38 -1.65
CA GLY A 143 -2.37 -4.01 -0.46
C GLY A 143 -3.05 -4.41 0.85
N CYS A 144 -4.37 -4.33 0.90
CA CYS A 144 -5.15 -4.78 2.07
C CYS A 144 -5.23 -6.31 2.21
N LEU A 145 -4.82 -7.10 1.22
CA LEU A 145 -4.89 -8.57 1.30
C LEU A 145 -3.83 -9.14 2.23
N THR A 146 -2.67 -8.55 2.27
CA THR A 146 -1.53 -9.03 3.09
C THR A 146 -1.13 -7.98 4.13
N VAL A 147 -0.44 -8.43 5.15
CA VAL A 147 0.05 -7.51 6.21
C VAL A 147 1.21 -6.63 5.76
N ILE A 148 1.87 -6.97 4.65
CA ILE A 148 3.03 -6.24 4.11
C ILE A 148 2.69 -5.36 2.90
N GLY A 149 1.49 -5.51 2.33
CA GLY A 149 1.08 -4.79 1.11
C GLY A 149 0.68 -3.33 1.36
N ASP A 150 0.45 -2.92 2.60
CA ASP A 150 0.15 -1.55 2.99
C ASP A 150 0.81 -1.20 4.33
N VAL A 151 1.23 0.05 4.48
CA VAL A 151 1.83 0.57 5.73
C VAL A 151 0.89 0.42 6.92
N SER A 152 -0.40 0.65 6.73
CA SER A 152 -1.41 0.54 7.79
C SER A 152 -1.57 -0.89 8.30
N THR A 153 -1.57 -1.88 7.43
CA THR A 153 -1.65 -3.30 7.80
C THR A 153 -0.36 -3.79 8.43
N LEU A 154 0.79 -3.29 7.95
CA LEU A 154 2.10 -3.53 8.55
C LEU A 154 2.16 -3.05 10.00
N MET A 155 1.64 -1.83 10.27
CA MET A 155 1.59 -1.29 11.64
C MET A 155 0.75 -2.15 12.59
N LEU A 156 -0.38 -2.69 12.12
CA LEU A 156 -1.21 -3.59 12.91
C LEU A 156 -0.48 -4.90 13.25
N TRP A 157 0.27 -5.43 12.32
CA TRP A 157 1.06 -6.63 12.54
C TRP A 157 2.23 -6.39 13.50
N VAL A 158 3.01 -5.34 13.30
CA VAL A 158 4.15 -4.98 14.18
C VAL A 158 3.69 -4.79 15.62
N LYS A 159 2.51 -4.20 15.84
CA LYS A 159 1.91 -4.06 17.18
C LYS A 159 1.30 -5.35 17.73
N GLY A 160 1.39 -6.46 17.02
CA GLY A 160 0.85 -7.74 17.46
C GLY A 160 -0.68 -7.82 17.50
N ALA A 161 -1.38 -6.84 16.90
CA ALA A 161 -2.84 -6.80 16.91
C ALA A 161 -3.48 -7.86 15.99
N VAL A 162 -2.74 -8.31 14.97
CA VAL A 162 -3.21 -9.30 14.00
C VAL A 162 -2.14 -10.32 13.66
N THR A 163 -2.55 -11.57 13.37
CA THR A 163 -1.68 -12.58 12.79
C THR A 163 -1.81 -12.59 11.27
N PRO A 164 -0.71 -12.76 10.48
CA PRO A 164 -0.75 -12.67 9.03
C PRO A 164 -1.77 -13.60 8.37
N SER A 165 -1.84 -14.86 8.81
CA SER A 165 -2.74 -15.86 8.23
C SER A 165 -4.22 -15.54 8.48
N SER A 166 -4.57 -15.14 9.70
CA SER A 166 -5.95 -14.77 10.05
C SER A 166 -6.39 -13.51 9.32
N PHE A 167 -5.49 -12.50 9.25
CA PHE A 167 -5.76 -11.25 8.56
C PHE A 167 -6.01 -11.48 7.06
N SER A 168 -5.09 -12.16 6.37
CA SER A 168 -5.22 -12.44 4.93
C SER A 168 -6.46 -13.28 4.63
N GLY A 169 -6.80 -14.26 5.48
CA GLY A 169 -8.02 -15.06 5.34
C GLY A 169 -9.29 -14.22 5.45
N ALA A 170 -9.36 -13.29 6.41
CA ALA A 170 -10.50 -12.41 6.60
C ALA A 170 -10.64 -11.38 5.46
N MET A 171 -9.51 -10.85 4.95
CA MET A 171 -9.49 -9.81 3.92
C MET A 171 -9.60 -10.37 2.49
N PHE A 172 -9.44 -11.67 2.29
CA PHE A 172 -9.45 -12.30 0.96
C PHE A 172 -10.75 -12.02 0.18
N LEU A 173 -11.88 -12.33 0.76
CA LEU A 173 -13.18 -12.14 0.09
C LEU A 173 -13.53 -10.66 -0.10
N PRO A 174 -13.45 -9.77 0.91
CA PRO A 174 -13.72 -8.36 0.75
C PRO A 174 -12.82 -7.68 -0.30
N SER A 175 -11.52 -7.99 -0.35
CA SER A 175 -10.60 -7.37 -1.30
C SER A 175 -10.89 -7.76 -2.75
N ILE A 176 -11.24 -9.03 -3.02
CA ILE A 176 -11.65 -9.48 -4.35
C ILE A 176 -12.93 -8.76 -4.80
N VAL A 177 -13.93 -8.68 -3.93
CA VAL A 177 -15.19 -7.99 -4.24
C VAL A 177 -14.96 -6.51 -4.51
N ALA A 178 -14.09 -5.87 -3.73
CA ALA A 178 -13.72 -4.46 -3.89
C ALA A 178 -13.06 -4.16 -5.25
N VAL A 179 -12.34 -5.10 -5.84
CA VAL A 179 -11.77 -4.97 -7.19
C VAL A 179 -12.74 -5.37 -8.27
N ALA A 180 -13.45 -6.49 -8.09
CA ALA A 180 -14.29 -7.09 -9.14
C ALA A 180 -15.47 -6.18 -9.53
N ILE A 181 -16.16 -5.60 -8.54
CA ILE A 181 -17.34 -4.78 -8.79
C ILE A 181 -17.00 -3.52 -9.59
N PRO A 182 -16.06 -2.65 -9.16
CA PRO A 182 -15.71 -1.46 -9.93
C PRO A 182 -15.12 -1.77 -11.31
N THR A 183 -14.26 -2.80 -11.40
CA THR A 183 -13.69 -3.23 -12.68
C THR A 183 -14.77 -3.69 -13.65
N TYR A 184 -15.77 -4.44 -13.18
CA TYR A 184 -16.92 -4.84 -14.00
C TYR A 184 -17.74 -3.64 -14.46
N LEU A 185 -18.06 -2.71 -13.58
CA LEU A 185 -18.83 -1.51 -13.91
C LEU A 185 -18.10 -0.62 -14.93
N ILE A 186 -16.79 -0.46 -14.78
CA ILE A 186 -15.96 0.31 -15.69
C ILE A 186 -15.81 -0.41 -17.03
N SER A 187 -15.68 -1.73 -17.04
CA SER A 187 -15.55 -2.52 -18.27
C SER A 187 -16.76 -2.36 -19.21
N ARG A 188 -17.95 -2.10 -18.65
CA ARG A 188 -19.16 -1.83 -19.44
C ARG A 188 -19.16 -0.48 -20.17
N LYS A 189 -18.33 0.47 -19.71
CA LYS A 189 -18.19 1.79 -20.33
C LYS A 189 -17.10 1.87 -21.38
N LEU A 190 -16.29 0.82 -21.54
CA LEU A 190 -15.22 0.78 -22.53
C LEU A 190 -15.71 0.20 -23.87
N PRO A 191 -15.20 0.74 -25.00
CA PRO A 191 -15.41 0.14 -26.30
C PRO A 191 -14.71 -1.21 -26.42
N GLU A 192 -15.15 -2.07 -27.34
CA GLU A 192 -14.58 -3.42 -27.46
C GLU A 192 -13.17 -3.44 -28.02
N GLN A 193 -12.85 -2.51 -28.92
CA GLN A 193 -11.52 -2.40 -29.52
C GLN A 193 -10.95 -1.01 -29.30
N MET A 194 -9.68 -0.96 -28.98
CA MET A 194 -8.89 0.27 -28.86
C MET A 194 -7.58 0.10 -29.62
N ASP A 195 -7.11 1.18 -30.24
CA ASP A 195 -5.78 1.22 -30.84
C ASP A 195 -4.73 1.25 -29.73
N ILE A 196 -4.05 0.14 -29.55
CA ILE A 196 -2.98 -0.02 -28.58
C ILE A 196 -1.66 0.06 -29.33
N ASN A 197 -0.78 0.98 -28.94
CA ASN A 197 0.56 1.08 -29.52
C ASN A 197 1.44 -0.07 -29.01
N THR A 198 1.35 -1.21 -29.65
CA THR A 198 2.20 -2.38 -29.36
C THR A 198 3.67 -2.17 -29.76
N CYS A 199 3.97 -1.19 -30.62
CA CYS A 199 5.32 -0.92 -31.09
C CYS A 199 6.26 -0.28 -30.07
N LEU A 200 5.75 0.34 -28.99
CA LEU A 200 6.60 1.01 -27.99
C LEU A 200 7.14 0.07 -26.91
N LEU A 201 6.63 -1.16 -26.83
CA LEU A 201 7.11 -2.18 -25.89
C LEU A 201 8.51 -2.72 -26.23
N TYR A 202 8.95 -2.58 -27.48
CA TYR A 202 10.24 -3.09 -27.97
C TYR A 202 11.35 -2.04 -28.10
N THR A 203 11.05 -0.76 -27.84
CA THR A 203 12.04 0.33 -27.90
C THR A 203 12.42 0.83 -26.52
N SER A 204 12.86 -0.05 -25.64
CA SER A 204 13.78 0.35 -24.55
C SER A 204 15.13 0.61 -25.21
N PRO A 205 15.72 1.82 -25.12
CA PRO A 205 17.07 2.04 -25.61
C PRO A 205 17.99 1.11 -24.85
N SER A 206 18.67 0.24 -25.60
CA SER A 206 19.70 -0.63 -25.03
C SER A 206 20.74 0.24 -24.32
N PRO A 207 21.22 -0.17 -23.11
CA PRO A 207 22.30 0.55 -22.43
C PRO A 207 23.62 0.63 -23.23
N ARG A 208 23.64 0.09 -24.45
CA ARG A 208 24.78 0.11 -25.38
C ARG A 208 24.79 1.30 -26.34
N ASP A 209 23.71 2.11 -26.37
CA ASP A 209 23.58 3.27 -27.27
C ASP A 209 23.79 4.62 -26.57
N ALA A 210 24.39 4.60 -25.37
CA ALA A 210 24.80 5.78 -24.61
C ALA A 210 26.32 5.90 -24.56
#